data_227f0b27135d3704cac3ff740bba841f
#
_entry.id   227f0b27135d3704cac3ff740bba841f
#
_cell.length_a   1.000
_cell.length_b   1.000
_cell.length_c   1.000
_cell.angle_alpha   90.00
_cell.angle_beta   90.00
_cell.angle_gamma   90.00
#
_symmetry.space_group_name_H-M   'P 1'
#
loop_
_entity.id
_entity.type
_entity.pdbx_description
1 polymer ?
#
loop_
_entity_poly.entity_id
_entity_poly.type
_entity_poly.pdbx_seq_one_letter_code
_entity_poly.pdbx_strand_id
1 'polypeptide(L)'
;RIVVQGGTFENDAVLCALEQYLGREVIRAPYPGIMGAIGMALITKEQYHAEQKQTFIGLDALDSFSYKRESNLPCPFCTNHCQRTIVTFSNGNSWITNNRCERGEILGDPKDAKVREKIKEVNKESSAVPNLFEVREKLLFEDYPYPQLLPEKETVIGIPRVLSYWETMPFWNTFFRALGYQVRISDKSTRKIYESGLSAVTSDTVCFPAKLVHGHIRNLAEHHVDRIFMPTITTVSSENPASTSESMCAIVKGYPIVIRNSDNPEQRW
;
A
#
# COMPACT_ATOMS: atom_id res chain seq x y z
N ARG A 1 -38.20 8.58 -14.99
CA ARG A 1 -37.89 9.69 -14.07
C ARG A 1 -36.48 9.54 -13.59
N ILE A 2 -35.77 10.65 -13.49
CA ILE A 2 -34.38 10.69 -12.95
C ILE A 2 -34.50 11.51 -11.66
N VAL A 3 -34.02 10.91 -10.56
CA VAL A 3 -33.98 11.56 -9.24
C VAL A 3 -32.54 11.64 -8.79
N VAL A 4 -32.13 12.79 -8.30
CA VAL A 4 -30.76 13.03 -7.80
C VAL A 4 -30.77 13.38 -6.33
N GLN A 5 -29.68 12.98 -5.64
CA GLN A 5 -29.45 13.26 -4.23
C GLN A 5 -27.96 13.47 -3.97
N GLY A 6 -27.61 13.96 -2.80
CA GLY A 6 -26.25 14.28 -2.39
C GLY A 6 -25.97 15.77 -2.41
N GLY A 7 -25.04 16.24 -1.61
CA GLY A 7 -24.72 17.66 -1.43
C GLY A 7 -24.29 18.37 -2.72
N THR A 8 -23.75 17.66 -3.69
CA THR A 8 -23.40 18.21 -5.01
C THR A 8 -24.64 18.82 -5.73
N PHE A 9 -25.82 18.24 -5.52
CA PHE A 9 -27.06 18.70 -6.13
C PHE A 9 -27.77 19.82 -5.34
N GLU A 10 -27.18 20.34 -4.30
CA GLU A 10 -27.61 21.63 -3.70
C GLU A 10 -27.25 22.79 -4.61
N ASN A 11 -26.26 22.60 -5.50
CA ASN A 11 -25.85 23.58 -6.48
C ASN A 11 -26.73 23.51 -7.73
N ASP A 12 -27.50 24.59 -7.97
CA ASP A 12 -28.45 24.68 -9.10
C ASP A 12 -27.73 24.64 -10.46
N ALA A 13 -26.51 25.13 -10.54
CA ALA A 13 -25.73 25.07 -11.80
C ALA A 13 -25.40 23.62 -12.18
N VAL A 14 -25.10 22.77 -11.22
CA VAL A 14 -24.87 21.33 -11.46
C VAL A 14 -26.14 20.64 -11.92
N LEU A 15 -27.28 20.96 -11.27
CA LEU A 15 -28.57 20.40 -11.65
C LEU A 15 -28.95 20.80 -13.09
N CYS A 16 -28.88 22.09 -13.42
CA CYS A 16 -29.15 22.61 -14.77
C CYS A 16 -28.22 22.00 -15.83
N ALA A 17 -26.92 21.86 -15.53
CA ALA A 17 -25.97 21.24 -16.45
C ALA A 17 -26.32 19.79 -16.73
N LEU A 18 -26.75 19.03 -15.71
CA LEU A 18 -27.19 17.65 -15.87
C LEU A 18 -28.47 17.55 -16.68
N GLU A 19 -29.46 18.43 -16.48
CA GLU A 19 -30.70 18.48 -17.26
C GLU A 19 -30.42 18.79 -18.74
N GLN A 20 -29.52 19.76 -19.02
CA GLN A 20 -29.09 20.10 -20.37
C GLN A 20 -28.40 18.91 -21.03
N TYR A 21 -27.51 18.23 -20.32
CA TYR A 21 -26.78 17.07 -20.85
C TYR A 21 -27.72 15.90 -21.17
N LEU A 22 -28.71 15.66 -20.30
CA LEU A 22 -29.66 14.55 -20.47
C LEU A 22 -30.84 14.88 -21.39
N GLY A 23 -31.06 16.15 -21.70
CA GLY A 23 -32.21 16.63 -22.49
C GLY A 23 -33.57 16.37 -21.85
N ARG A 24 -33.63 16.27 -20.52
CA ARG A 24 -34.86 16.00 -19.76
C ARG A 24 -34.79 16.53 -18.33
N GLU A 25 -35.94 16.76 -17.74
CA GLU A 25 -36.06 17.19 -16.35
C GLU A 25 -35.46 16.16 -15.37
N VAL A 26 -34.78 16.67 -14.37
CA VAL A 26 -34.19 15.90 -13.27
C VAL A 26 -34.81 16.34 -11.95
N ILE A 27 -35.35 15.40 -11.21
CA ILE A 27 -36.01 15.66 -9.93
C ILE A 27 -34.94 15.69 -8.84
N ARG A 28 -34.75 16.85 -8.23
CA ARG A 28 -33.93 17.00 -7.03
C ARG A 28 -34.79 16.71 -5.80
N ALA A 29 -34.33 15.78 -4.95
CA ALA A 29 -34.98 15.51 -3.68
C ALA A 29 -34.97 16.76 -2.77
N PRO A 30 -36.00 16.97 -1.94
CA PRO A 30 -35.92 17.93 -0.84
C PRO A 30 -34.74 17.58 0.05
N TYR A 31 -33.93 18.56 0.44
CA TYR A 31 -32.73 18.33 1.29
C TYR A 31 -31.73 17.30 0.72
N PRO A 32 -31.26 17.51 -0.50
CA PRO A 32 -30.46 16.49 -1.21
C PRO A 32 -29.20 16.08 -0.43
N GLY A 33 -28.58 17.00 0.32
CA GLY A 33 -27.38 16.75 1.11
C GLY A 33 -27.56 15.79 2.29
N ILE A 34 -28.78 15.67 2.82
CA ILE A 34 -29.09 14.83 4.00
C ILE A 34 -29.97 13.63 3.70
N MET A 35 -30.28 13.37 2.43
CA MET A 35 -31.16 12.23 2.05
C MET A 35 -30.64 10.89 2.54
N GLY A 36 -29.31 10.71 2.60
CA GLY A 36 -28.71 9.51 3.17
C GLY A 36 -29.03 9.34 4.66
N ALA A 37 -28.95 10.43 5.43
CA ALA A 37 -29.31 10.41 6.85
C ALA A 37 -30.80 10.11 7.08
N ILE A 38 -31.68 10.71 6.26
CA ILE A 38 -33.10 10.43 6.28
C ILE A 38 -33.40 8.96 5.96
N GLY A 39 -32.74 8.42 4.92
CA GLY A 39 -32.86 7.01 4.54
C GLY A 39 -32.45 6.07 5.66
N MET A 40 -31.31 6.35 6.30
CA MET A 40 -30.81 5.57 7.45
C MET A 40 -31.80 5.64 8.64
N ALA A 41 -32.35 6.81 8.93
CA ALA A 41 -33.33 6.95 10.00
C ALA A 41 -34.62 6.12 9.72
N LEU A 42 -35.09 6.10 8.47
CA LEU A 42 -36.23 5.28 8.07
C LEU A 42 -35.96 3.78 8.19
N ILE A 43 -34.81 3.31 7.69
CA ILE A 43 -34.38 1.91 7.81
C ILE A 43 -34.26 1.51 9.28
N THR A 44 -33.61 2.35 10.09
CA THR A 44 -33.49 2.10 11.54
C THR A 44 -34.87 2.02 12.20
N LYS A 45 -35.81 2.89 11.83
CA LYS A 45 -37.18 2.85 12.36
C LYS A 45 -37.88 1.54 12.01
N GLU A 46 -37.71 1.02 10.79
CA GLU A 46 -38.30 -0.24 10.35
C GLU A 46 -37.69 -1.45 11.05
N GLN A 47 -36.36 -1.39 11.31
CA GLN A 47 -35.62 -2.47 11.95
C GLN A 47 -35.61 -2.38 13.48
N TYR A 48 -36.14 -1.34 14.06
CA TYR A 48 -36.13 -1.12 15.49
C TYR A 48 -37.05 -2.10 16.23
N HIS A 49 -36.49 -2.81 17.19
CA HIS A 49 -37.18 -3.66 18.13
C HIS A 49 -36.98 -3.14 19.56
N ALA A 50 -38.05 -2.89 20.28
CA ALA A 50 -38.02 -2.27 21.63
C ALA A 50 -37.21 -3.06 22.66
N GLU A 51 -36.98 -4.35 22.41
CA GLU A 51 -36.18 -5.25 23.27
C GLU A 51 -34.67 -5.10 23.09
N GLN A 52 -34.23 -4.38 22.04
CA GLN A 52 -32.81 -4.17 21.79
C GLN A 52 -32.21 -3.19 22.79
N LYS A 53 -31.05 -3.52 23.36
CA LYS A 53 -30.32 -2.64 24.25
C LYS A 53 -29.95 -1.34 23.53
N GLN A 54 -30.47 -0.23 24.02
CA GLN A 54 -30.17 1.11 23.48
C GLN A 54 -28.73 1.51 23.86
N THR A 55 -27.97 2.00 22.89
CA THR A 55 -26.63 2.57 23.09
C THR A 55 -26.64 4.10 22.91
N PHE A 56 -27.74 4.68 22.45
CA PHE A 56 -27.89 6.12 22.31
C PHE A 56 -28.01 6.79 23.67
N ILE A 57 -27.22 7.86 23.87
CA ILE A 57 -27.15 8.57 25.16
C ILE A 57 -28.43 9.38 25.52
N GLY A 58 -29.33 9.55 24.56
CA GLY A 58 -30.54 10.39 24.70
C GLY A 58 -30.29 11.84 24.26
N LEU A 59 -31.38 12.50 23.83
CA LEU A 59 -31.29 13.89 23.38
C LEU A 59 -30.94 14.84 24.54
N ASP A 60 -31.46 14.58 25.72
CA ASP A 60 -31.22 15.42 26.92
C ASP A 60 -29.77 15.44 27.37
N ALA A 61 -29.01 14.36 27.02
CA ALA A 61 -27.59 14.29 27.33
C ALA A 61 -26.70 15.04 26.34
N LEU A 62 -27.22 15.43 25.15
CA LEU A 62 -26.42 16.11 24.11
C LEU A 62 -25.92 17.48 24.56
N ASP A 63 -26.73 18.24 25.33
CA ASP A 63 -26.37 19.58 25.80
C ASP A 63 -25.17 19.57 26.75
N SER A 64 -25.00 18.48 27.51
CA SER A 64 -23.89 18.27 28.44
C SER A 64 -22.74 17.46 27.85
N PHE A 65 -22.92 16.91 26.63
CA PHE A 65 -21.93 16.06 25.99
C PHE A 65 -20.80 16.90 25.40
N SER A 66 -19.60 16.62 25.84
CA SER A 66 -18.40 17.28 25.33
C SER A 66 -17.28 16.26 25.07
N TYR A 67 -16.32 16.66 24.26
CA TYR A 67 -15.15 15.84 23.97
C TYR A 67 -13.89 16.69 23.82
N LYS A 68 -12.76 16.10 24.15
CA LYS A 68 -11.43 16.61 23.85
C LYS A 68 -10.85 15.80 22.69
N ARG A 69 -10.32 16.50 21.68
CA ARG A 69 -9.65 15.86 20.53
C ARG A 69 -8.16 16.23 20.52
N GLU A 70 -7.32 15.21 20.51
CA GLU A 70 -5.87 15.35 20.40
C GLU A 70 -5.42 14.66 19.13
N SER A 71 -5.04 15.46 18.12
CA SER A 71 -4.65 14.98 16.79
C SER A 71 -3.12 14.92 16.64
N ASN A 72 -2.65 14.14 15.67
CA ASN A 72 -1.23 14.00 15.34
C ASN A 72 -0.37 13.48 16.50
N LEU A 73 -0.93 12.62 17.34
CA LEU A 73 -0.18 11.96 18.41
C LEU A 73 0.61 10.78 17.85
N PRO A 74 1.93 10.71 18.04
CA PRO A 74 2.70 9.56 17.58
C PRO A 74 2.31 8.30 18.36
N CYS A 75 2.06 7.20 17.65
CA CYS A 75 1.79 5.91 18.25
C CYS A 75 3.09 5.36 18.88
N PRO A 76 3.11 4.98 20.17
CA PRO A 76 4.33 4.58 20.85
C PRO A 76 4.65 3.07 20.75
N PHE A 77 3.85 2.28 20.02
CA PHE A 77 3.87 0.82 20.13
C PHE A 77 4.77 0.11 19.09
N CYS A 78 5.37 0.85 18.16
CA CYS A 78 6.38 0.31 17.23
C CYS A 78 7.22 1.46 16.61
N THR A 79 8.25 1.09 15.88
CA THR A 79 9.18 2.03 15.23
C THR A 79 8.57 2.89 14.12
N ASN A 80 7.35 2.58 13.64
CA ASN A 80 6.69 3.37 12.60
C ASN A 80 6.14 4.70 13.12
N HIS A 81 5.87 4.83 14.42
CA HIS A 81 5.35 6.04 15.05
C HIS A 81 4.21 6.71 14.26
N CYS A 82 3.28 5.89 13.74
CA CYS A 82 2.14 6.39 12.97
C CYS A 82 1.36 7.45 13.77
N GLN A 83 0.92 8.50 13.10
CA GLN A 83 0.08 9.52 13.72
C GLN A 83 -1.31 8.96 13.97
N ARG A 84 -1.86 9.22 15.15
CA ARG A 84 -3.23 8.87 15.53
C ARG A 84 -3.92 10.05 16.19
N THR A 85 -5.24 10.00 16.24
CA THR A 85 -6.09 10.98 16.91
C THR A 85 -6.81 10.28 18.05
N ILE A 86 -6.75 10.85 19.24
CA ILE A 86 -7.48 10.37 20.43
C ILE A 86 -8.60 11.35 20.71
N VAL A 87 -9.83 10.84 20.82
CA VAL A 87 -11.01 11.59 21.23
C VAL A 87 -11.42 11.07 22.59
N THR A 88 -11.41 11.92 23.59
CA THR A 88 -11.85 11.60 24.96
C THR A 88 -13.17 12.31 25.23
N PHE A 89 -14.20 11.53 25.55
CA PHE A 89 -15.54 12.02 25.80
C PHE A 89 -15.73 12.39 27.28
N SER A 90 -16.71 13.27 27.55
CA SER A 90 -17.05 13.71 28.92
C SER A 90 -17.48 12.58 29.87
N ASN A 91 -17.91 11.43 29.32
CA ASN A 91 -18.24 10.22 30.09
C ASN A 91 -17.02 9.36 30.45
N GLY A 92 -15.80 9.80 30.10
CA GLY A 92 -14.54 9.08 30.35
C GLY A 92 -14.17 8.04 29.31
N ASN A 93 -15.02 7.76 28.33
CA ASN A 93 -14.68 6.87 27.22
C ASN A 93 -13.74 7.57 26.25
N SER A 94 -12.95 6.79 25.56
CA SER A 94 -12.06 7.29 24.51
C SER A 94 -12.23 6.51 23.22
N TRP A 95 -12.05 7.21 22.11
CA TRP A 95 -12.04 6.65 20.78
C TRP A 95 -10.76 7.06 20.06
N ILE A 96 -10.15 6.09 19.36
CA ILE A 96 -8.94 6.33 18.58
C ILE A 96 -9.25 6.20 17.11
N THR A 97 -8.72 7.10 16.32
CA THR A 97 -8.86 7.10 14.87
C THR A 97 -7.55 7.50 14.19
N ASN A 98 -7.46 7.28 12.88
CA ASN A 98 -6.24 7.45 12.07
C ASN A 98 -5.08 6.51 12.44
N ASN A 99 -5.32 5.53 13.32
CA ASN A 99 -4.37 4.45 13.56
C ASN A 99 -4.18 3.61 12.27
N ARG A 100 -3.01 3.00 12.14
CA ARG A 100 -2.64 2.19 10.97
C ARG A 100 -2.73 0.68 11.22
N CYS A 101 -2.92 0.27 12.46
CA CYS A 101 -3.08 -1.13 12.87
C CYS A 101 -3.76 -1.18 14.24
N GLU A 102 -4.17 -2.36 14.65
CA GLU A 102 -4.90 -2.65 15.90
C GLU A 102 -4.10 -2.22 17.15
N ARG A 103 -2.77 -2.31 17.13
CA ARG A 103 -1.92 -1.79 18.21
C ARG A 103 -2.13 -0.30 18.45
N GLY A 104 -2.44 0.45 17.39
CA GLY A 104 -2.73 1.87 17.50
C GLY A 104 -4.01 2.20 18.27
N GLU A 105 -4.90 1.25 18.48
CA GLU A 105 -6.14 1.39 19.27
C GLU A 105 -5.91 1.27 20.78
N ILE A 106 -4.73 0.83 21.20
CA ILE A 106 -4.41 0.68 22.61
C ILE A 106 -4.10 2.06 23.23
N LEU A 107 -4.68 2.33 24.39
CA LEU A 107 -4.38 3.49 25.23
C LEU A 107 -3.41 3.11 26.35
N GLY A 108 -2.51 4.03 26.67
CA GLY A 108 -1.60 3.89 27.80
C GLY A 108 -0.12 3.91 27.42
N ASP A 109 0.74 3.79 28.42
CA ASP A 109 2.20 3.75 28.26
C ASP A 109 2.65 2.34 27.89
N PRO A 110 3.49 2.16 26.87
CA PRO A 110 4.09 0.85 26.51
C PRO A 110 4.85 0.17 27.66
N LYS A 111 5.26 0.91 28.66
CA LYS A 111 5.94 0.38 29.85
C LYS A 111 4.99 -0.24 30.87
N ASP A 112 3.70 0.08 30.79
CA ASP A 112 2.68 -0.50 31.67
C ASP A 112 2.50 -2.00 31.38
N ALA A 113 2.41 -2.81 32.45
CA ALA A 113 2.24 -4.25 32.34
C ALA A 113 0.94 -4.64 31.61
N LYS A 114 -0.18 -3.95 31.91
CA LYS A 114 -1.48 -4.21 31.30
C LYS A 114 -1.48 -3.85 29.80
N VAL A 115 -0.80 -2.75 29.45
CA VAL A 115 -0.64 -2.33 28.05
C VAL A 115 0.21 -3.33 27.27
N ARG A 116 1.30 -3.83 27.86
CA ARG A 116 2.14 -4.87 27.26
C ARG A 116 1.39 -6.17 27.03
N GLU A 117 0.52 -6.54 27.95
CA GLU A 117 -0.31 -7.75 27.80
C GLU A 117 -1.29 -7.61 26.63
N LYS A 118 -2.00 -6.48 26.53
CA LYS A 118 -2.85 -6.19 25.37
C LYS A 118 -2.08 -6.19 24.04
N ILE A 119 -0.87 -5.63 24.00
CA ILE A 119 -0.02 -5.66 22.82
C ILE A 119 0.34 -7.10 22.45
N LYS A 120 0.62 -7.96 23.43
CA LYS A 120 0.89 -9.40 23.18
C LYS A 120 -0.31 -10.12 22.60
N GLU A 121 -1.52 -9.86 23.11
CA GLU A 121 -2.76 -10.42 22.59
C GLU A 121 -2.99 -10.03 21.14
N VAL A 122 -2.94 -8.74 20.83
CA VAL A 122 -3.07 -8.21 19.46
C VAL A 122 -2.01 -8.81 18.53
N ASN A 123 -0.76 -8.91 18.98
CA ASN A 123 0.31 -9.55 18.19
C ASN A 123 0.06 -11.03 17.96
N LYS A 124 -0.52 -11.76 18.93
CA LYS A 124 -0.87 -13.18 18.81
C LYS A 124 -1.98 -13.38 17.77
N GLU A 125 -3.03 -12.58 17.83
CA GLU A 125 -4.11 -12.60 16.84
C GLU A 125 -3.60 -12.26 15.44
N SER A 126 -2.80 -11.20 15.31
CA SER A 126 -2.18 -10.81 14.05
C SER A 126 -1.21 -11.86 13.50
N SER A 127 -0.48 -12.58 14.36
CA SER A 127 0.45 -13.63 13.95
C SER A 127 -0.24 -14.93 13.52
N ALA A 128 -1.51 -15.11 13.86
CA ALA A 128 -2.31 -16.26 13.41
C ALA A 128 -2.72 -16.12 11.92
N VAL A 129 -2.69 -14.91 11.38
CA VAL A 129 -2.95 -14.64 9.95
C VAL A 129 -1.60 -14.58 9.22
N PRO A 130 -1.38 -15.37 8.17
CA PRO A 130 -0.12 -15.35 7.43
C PRO A 130 0.08 -13.98 6.77
N ASN A 131 1.28 -13.43 6.89
CA ASN A 131 1.66 -12.22 6.17
C ASN A 131 1.82 -12.53 4.68
N LEU A 132 0.82 -12.23 3.87
CA LEU A 132 0.82 -12.55 2.45
C LEU A 132 1.95 -11.85 1.67
N PHE A 133 2.47 -10.72 2.15
CA PHE A 133 3.64 -10.08 1.53
C PHE A 133 4.91 -10.89 1.75
N GLU A 134 5.10 -11.48 2.93
CA GLU A 134 6.23 -12.38 3.20
C GLU A 134 6.10 -13.69 2.41
N VAL A 135 4.89 -14.24 2.33
CA VAL A 135 4.61 -15.43 1.50
C VAL A 135 4.94 -15.14 0.03
N ARG A 136 4.45 -13.99 -0.50
CA ARG A 136 4.75 -13.57 -1.87
C ARG A 136 6.26 -13.38 -2.09
N GLU A 137 6.93 -12.69 -1.18
CA GLU A 137 8.38 -12.47 -1.27
C GLU A 137 9.13 -13.80 -1.31
N LYS A 138 8.76 -14.72 -0.44
CA LYS A 138 9.34 -16.06 -0.41
C LYS A 138 9.13 -16.79 -1.73
N LEU A 139 7.91 -16.85 -2.23
CA LEU A 139 7.57 -17.50 -3.50
C LEU A 139 8.31 -16.90 -4.70
N LEU A 140 8.52 -15.58 -4.72
CA LEU A 140 9.17 -14.91 -5.86
C LEU A 140 10.70 -15.07 -5.86
N PHE A 141 11.32 -15.16 -4.69
CA PHE A 141 12.78 -15.14 -4.56
C PHE A 141 13.39 -16.46 -4.07
N GLU A 142 12.58 -17.51 -3.97
CA GLU A 142 13.09 -18.87 -3.74
C GLU A 142 13.74 -19.45 -5.01
N ASP A 143 14.59 -20.42 -4.80
CA ASP A 143 15.10 -21.23 -5.90
C ASP A 143 14.08 -22.33 -6.25
N TYR A 144 13.77 -22.43 -7.53
CA TYR A 144 12.86 -23.44 -8.06
C TYR A 144 13.67 -24.56 -8.74
N PRO A 145 13.17 -25.81 -8.74
CA PRO A 145 13.73 -26.88 -9.54
C PRO A 145 13.76 -26.49 -11.02
N TYR A 146 14.87 -26.75 -11.68
CA TYR A 146 15.05 -26.48 -13.10
C TYR A 146 15.84 -27.62 -13.78
N PRO A 147 15.58 -27.94 -15.05
CA PRO A 147 16.44 -28.82 -15.80
C PRO A 147 17.74 -28.06 -16.15
N GLN A 148 18.89 -28.65 -15.84
CA GLN A 148 20.15 -28.11 -16.34
C GLN A 148 20.30 -28.44 -17.80
N LEU A 149 20.25 -27.44 -18.65
CA LEU A 149 20.29 -27.59 -20.11
C LEU A 149 21.71 -27.48 -20.69
N LEU A 150 22.56 -26.71 -20.01
CA LEU A 150 23.94 -26.46 -20.41
C LEU A 150 24.89 -26.72 -19.23
N PRO A 151 26.20 -27.00 -19.52
CA PRO A 151 27.20 -27.14 -18.49
C PRO A 151 27.31 -25.90 -17.59
N GLU A 152 27.69 -26.14 -16.34
CA GLU A 152 27.95 -25.08 -15.37
C GLU A 152 29.00 -24.08 -15.86
N LYS A 153 28.76 -22.80 -15.59
CA LYS A 153 29.63 -21.68 -15.94
C LYS A 153 30.08 -20.96 -14.65
N GLU A 154 31.29 -20.45 -14.67
CA GLU A 154 31.78 -19.64 -13.55
C GLU A 154 31.13 -18.25 -13.49
N THR A 155 30.57 -17.80 -14.61
CA THR A 155 29.95 -16.46 -14.73
C THR A 155 28.74 -16.31 -13.81
N VAL A 156 28.77 -15.29 -12.96
CA VAL A 156 27.72 -14.92 -12.03
C VAL A 156 26.86 -13.79 -12.61
N ILE A 157 25.57 -14.06 -12.80
CA ILE A 157 24.58 -13.07 -13.24
C ILE A 157 23.91 -12.48 -12.01
N GLY A 158 24.08 -11.19 -11.78
CA GLY A 158 23.36 -10.42 -10.77
C GLY A 158 21.98 -10.00 -11.24
N ILE A 159 20.96 -10.23 -10.42
CA ILE A 159 19.58 -9.77 -10.70
C ILE A 159 19.13 -8.89 -9.53
N PRO A 160 18.81 -7.61 -9.77
CA PRO A 160 18.37 -6.72 -8.71
C PRO A 160 16.94 -7.03 -8.28
N ARG A 161 16.65 -7.03 -6.99
CA ARG A 161 15.33 -7.26 -6.39
C ARG A 161 14.46 -6.00 -6.46
N VAL A 162 14.14 -5.54 -7.68
CA VAL A 162 13.45 -4.27 -7.93
C VAL A 162 12.44 -4.36 -9.08
N LEU A 163 11.54 -3.38 -9.15
CA LEU A 163 10.62 -3.14 -10.25
C LEU A 163 9.88 -4.43 -10.70
N SER A 164 9.93 -4.76 -11.99
CA SER A 164 9.23 -5.91 -12.59
C SER A 164 9.73 -7.27 -12.11
N TYR A 165 10.87 -7.34 -11.45
CA TYR A 165 11.34 -8.62 -10.87
C TYR A 165 10.46 -9.11 -9.72
N TRP A 166 9.66 -8.26 -9.11
CA TRP A 166 8.62 -8.65 -8.17
C TRP A 166 7.45 -9.45 -8.81
N GLU A 167 7.55 -9.72 -10.08
CA GLU A 167 6.62 -10.58 -10.85
C GLU A 167 7.36 -11.64 -11.67
N THR A 168 8.54 -11.29 -12.18
CA THR A 168 9.26 -12.11 -13.17
C THR A 168 10.49 -12.86 -12.64
N MET A 169 10.84 -12.68 -11.36
CA MET A 169 12.06 -13.29 -10.80
C MET A 169 12.11 -14.82 -10.94
N PRO A 170 11.03 -15.59 -10.69
CA PRO A 170 11.08 -17.05 -10.84
C PRO A 170 11.46 -17.47 -12.25
N PHE A 171 10.96 -16.77 -13.27
CA PHE A 171 11.32 -17.04 -14.67
C PHE A 171 12.81 -16.77 -14.93
N TRP A 172 13.30 -15.58 -14.60
CA TRP A 172 14.68 -15.20 -14.91
C TRP A 172 15.71 -16.00 -14.12
N ASN A 173 15.46 -16.26 -12.83
CA ASN A 173 16.33 -17.08 -12.00
C ASN A 173 16.44 -18.50 -12.59
N THR A 174 15.31 -19.13 -12.90
CA THR A 174 15.26 -20.48 -13.50
C THR A 174 15.93 -20.49 -14.87
N PHE A 175 15.67 -19.49 -15.71
CA PHE A 175 16.22 -19.39 -17.06
C PHE A 175 17.76 -19.36 -17.05
N PHE A 176 18.35 -18.47 -16.29
CA PHE A 176 19.81 -18.37 -16.25
C PHE A 176 20.46 -19.60 -15.63
N ARG A 177 19.88 -20.17 -14.59
CA ARG A 177 20.38 -21.40 -13.98
C ARG A 177 20.29 -22.58 -14.91
N ALA A 178 19.20 -22.75 -15.65
CA ALA A 178 19.07 -23.79 -16.65
C ALA A 178 20.13 -23.68 -17.75
N LEU A 179 20.56 -22.47 -18.09
CA LEU A 179 21.66 -22.21 -19.03
C LEU A 179 23.05 -22.35 -18.42
N GLY A 180 23.15 -22.82 -17.16
CA GLY A 180 24.41 -23.08 -16.45
C GLY A 180 25.04 -21.87 -15.77
N TYR A 181 24.42 -20.70 -15.77
CA TYR A 181 24.93 -19.53 -15.06
C TYR A 181 24.66 -19.61 -13.56
N GLN A 182 25.59 -19.11 -12.77
CA GLN A 182 25.32 -18.81 -11.38
C GLN A 182 24.46 -17.55 -11.30
N VAL A 183 23.45 -17.53 -10.41
CA VAL A 183 22.58 -16.38 -10.22
C VAL A 183 22.72 -15.85 -8.81
N ARG A 184 23.00 -14.54 -8.69
CA ARG A 184 22.99 -13.81 -7.45
C ARG A 184 21.88 -12.77 -7.47
N ILE A 185 20.88 -12.92 -6.61
CA ILE A 185 19.85 -11.91 -6.39
C ILE A 185 20.35 -10.93 -5.33
N SER A 186 20.13 -9.63 -5.53
CA SER A 186 20.50 -8.63 -4.52
C SER A 186 19.79 -8.88 -3.19
N ASP A 187 20.38 -8.43 -2.11
CA ASP A 187 19.86 -8.62 -0.76
C ASP A 187 18.46 -7.96 -0.59
N LYS A 188 17.76 -8.31 0.48
CA LYS A 188 16.47 -7.71 0.82
C LYS A 188 16.62 -6.19 1.01
N SER A 189 15.68 -5.42 0.46
CA SER A 189 15.68 -3.96 0.58
C SER A 189 15.74 -3.52 2.03
N THR A 190 16.71 -2.68 2.35
CA THR A 190 16.90 -2.06 3.66
C THR A 190 17.14 -0.57 3.49
N ARG A 191 17.02 0.19 4.59
CA ARG A 191 17.39 1.60 4.59
C ARG A 191 18.86 1.80 4.15
N LYS A 192 19.75 0.92 4.56
CA LYS A 192 21.18 0.98 4.17
C LYS A 192 21.37 0.83 2.67
N ILE A 193 20.68 -0.13 2.03
CA ILE A 193 20.72 -0.31 0.57
C ILE A 193 20.16 0.94 -0.12
N TYR A 194 19.03 1.47 0.33
CA TYR A 194 18.46 2.71 -0.22
C TYR A 194 19.46 3.87 -0.14
N GLU A 195 19.99 4.14 1.05
CA GLU A 195 20.93 5.24 1.28
C GLU A 195 22.22 5.11 0.46
N SER A 196 22.73 3.89 0.26
CA SER A 196 23.93 3.64 -0.55
C SER A 196 23.76 4.06 -2.02
N GLY A 197 22.54 4.01 -2.56
CA GLY A 197 22.25 4.38 -3.94
C GLY A 197 21.90 5.85 -4.16
N LEU A 198 21.62 6.61 -3.11
CA LEU A 198 21.06 7.97 -3.24
C LEU A 198 21.91 8.93 -4.05
N SER A 199 23.22 8.86 -3.94
CA SER A 199 24.14 9.76 -4.66
C SER A 199 24.11 9.59 -6.20
N ALA A 200 23.59 8.46 -6.68
CA ALA A 200 23.49 8.16 -8.11
C ALA A 200 22.11 8.43 -8.68
N VAL A 201 21.13 8.77 -7.84
CA VAL A 201 19.78 9.11 -8.28
C VAL A 201 19.81 10.41 -9.09
N THR A 202 19.40 10.32 -10.35
CA THR A 202 19.52 11.44 -11.32
C THR A 202 18.42 12.48 -11.18
N SER A 203 17.33 12.17 -10.49
CA SER A 203 16.20 13.10 -10.30
C SER A 203 15.45 12.81 -8.99
N ASP A 204 15.20 13.85 -8.22
CA ASP A 204 14.41 13.75 -6.99
C ASP A 204 12.93 13.44 -7.23
N THR A 205 12.43 13.69 -8.43
CA THR A 205 11.03 13.48 -8.80
C THR A 205 10.68 12.05 -9.18
N VAL A 206 11.67 11.15 -9.35
CA VAL A 206 11.37 9.74 -9.64
C VAL A 206 10.72 9.06 -8.44
N CYS A 207 9.89 8.04 -8.71
CA CYS A 207 9.21 7.30 -7.67
C CYS A 207 10.19 6.53 -6.76
N PHE A 208 9.78 6.26 -5.53
CA PHE A 208 10.62 5.56 -4.56
C PHE A 208 11.16 4.20 -5.05
N PRO A 209 10.37 3.33 -5.72
CA PRO A 209 10.88 2.09 -6.30
C PRO A 209 12.04 2.30 -7.30
N ALA A 210 12.01 3.38 -8.07
CA ALA A 210 13.11 3.72 -8.98
C ALA A 210 14.39 4.11 -8.20
N LYS A 211 14.27 4.87 -7.12
CA LYS A 211 15.41 5.24 -6.27
C LYS A 211 16.08 4.02 -5.63
N LEU A 212 15.29 2.99 -5.28
CA LEU A 212 15.82 1.74 -4.74
C LEU A 212 16.72 1.00 -5.72
N VAL A 213 16.51 1.12 -7.02
CA VAL A 213 17.30 0.41 -8.04
C VAL A 213 18.78 0.68 -7.84
N HIS A 214 19.21 1.94 -7.67
CA HIS A 214 20.62 2.31 -7.52
C HIS A 214 21.30 1.58 -6.34
N GLY A 215 20.60 1.49 -5.20
CA GLY A 215 21.13 0.75 -4.05
C GLY A 215 21.31 -0.74 -4.32
N HIS A 216 20.35 -1.35 -5.01
CA HIS A 216 20.44 -2.76 -5.38
C HIS A 216 21.53 -3.05 -6.42
N ILE A 217 21.78 -2.12 -7.34
CA ILE A 217 22.90 -2.23 -8.27
C ILE A 217 24.25 -2.22 -7.51
N ARG A 218 24.41 -1.29 -6.56
CA ARG A 218 25.63 -1.23 -5.73
C ARG A 218 25.79 -2.46 -4.85
N ASN A 219 24.71 -2.96 -4.29
CA ASN A 219 24.73 -4.21 -3.54
C ASN A 219 25.23 -5.39 -4.40
N LEU A 220 24.79 -5.51 -5.65
CA LEU A 220 25.29 -6.52 -6.57
C LEU A 220 26.76 -6.30 -6.93
N ALA A 221 27.20 -5.07 -7.12
CA ALA A 221 28.62 -4.76 -7.34
C ALA A 221 29.49 -5.15 -6.15
N GLU A 222 29.04 -4.90 -4.92
CA GLU A 222 29.70 -5.35 -3.68
C GLU A 222 29.79 -6.88 -3.58
N HIS A 223 28.84 -7.61 -4.17
CA HIS A 223 28.85 -9.06 -4.26
C HIS A 223 29.69 -9.59 -5.44
N HIS A 224 30.42 -8.71 -6.14
CA HIS A 224 31.36 -9.06 -7.21
C HIS A 224 30.72 -9.92 -8.33
N VAL A 225 29.47 -9.64 -8.72
CA VAL A 225 28.85 -10.31 -9.87
C VAL A 225 29.55 -9.89 -11.18
N ASP A 226 29.62 -10.79 -12.16
CA ASP A 226 30.30 -10.53 -13.45
C ASP A 226 29.45 -9.67 -14.38
N ARG A 227 28.14 -9.86 -14.33
CA ARG A 227 27.16 -9.12 -15.14
C ARG A 227 25.91 -8.87 -14.34
N ILE A 228 25.25 -7.73 -14.56
CA ILE A 228 23.93 -7.46 -14.01
C ILE A 228 22.92 -7.51 -15.14
N PHE A 229 21.86 -8.28 -14.94
CA PHE A 229 20.79 -8.41 -15.90
C PHE A 229 19.61 -7.53 -15.49
N MET A 230 19.27 -6.58 -16.35
CA MET A 230 18.13 -5.68 -16.15
C MET A 230 17.49 -5.34 -17.51
N PRO A 231 16.48 -6.13 -17.96
CA PRO A 231 15.88 -5.93 -19.25
C PRO A 231 14.97 -4.70 -19.29
N THR A 232 14.90 -4.07 -20.44
CA THR A 232 13.86 -3.08 -20.76
C THR A 232 12.59 -3.80 -21.14
N ILE A 233 11.56 -3.72 -20.29
CA ILE A 233 10.25 -4.31 -20.53
C ILE A 233 9.28 -3.22 -20.95
N THR A 234 8.78 -3.26 -22.17
CA THR A 234 7.89 -2.23 -22.73
C THR A 234 6.42 -2.57 -22.54
N THR A 235 6.08 -3.84 -22.69
CA THR A 235 4.72 -4.37 -22.58
C THR A 235 4.72 -5.70 -21.85
N VAL A 236 3.62 -6.00 -21.19
CA VAL A 236 3.32 -7.30 -20.59
C VAL A 236 1.88 -7.61 -20.92
N SER A 237 1.63 -8.81 -21.47
CA SER A 237 0.26 -9.25 -21.80
C SER A 237 -0.63 -9.25 -20.57
N SER A 238 -1.79 -8.64 -20.70
CA SER A 238 -2.78 -8.59 -19.62
C SER A 238 -3.61 -9.87 -19.60
N GLU A 239 -3.78 -10.44 -18.40
CA GLU A 239 -4.72 -11.54 -18.18
C GLU A 239 -6.18 -11.04 -18.15
N ASN A 240 -6.39 -9.73 -18.01
CA ASN A 240 -7.71 -9.13 -18.00
C ASN A 240 -8.10 -8.62 -19.39
N PRO A 241 -9.12 -9.24 -20.05
CA PRO A 241 -9.58 -8.81 -21.36
C PRO A 241 -10.11 -7.37 -21.42
N ALA A 242 -10.51 -6.81 -20.27
CA ALA A 242 -10.99 -5.44 -20.17
C ALA A 242 -9.85 -4.42 -19.94
N SER A 243 -8.60 -4.87 -19.94
CA SER A 243 -7.44 -3.97 -19.81
C SER A 243 -7.36 -3.03 -21.00
N THR A 244 -7.20 -1.74 -20.71
CA THR A 244 -7.08 -0.69 -21.73
C THR A 244 -5.65 -0.51 -22.23
N SER A 245 -4.67 -1.10 -21.56
CA SER A 245 -3.26 -0.98 -21.92
C SER A 245 -2.43 -2.13 -21.35
N GLU A 246 -1.52 -2.63 -22.17
CA GLU A 246 -0.47 -3.58 -21.77
C GLU A 246 0.88 -2.91 -21.58
N SER A 247 0.90 -1.58 -21.63
CA SER A 247 2.13 -0.79 -21.56
C SER A 247 2.62 -0.71 -20.13
N MET A 248 3.89 -1.05 -19.91
CA MET A 248 4.55 -0.85 -18.63
C MET A 248 4.77 0.65 -18.35
N CYS A 249 4.95 1.00 -17.07
CA CYS A 249 5.23 2.39 -16.70
C CYS A 249 6.58 2.87 -17.26
N ALA A 250 6.74 4.18 -17.40
CA ALA A 250 7.94 4.81 -17.96
C ALA A 250 9.24 4.40 -17.21
N ILE A 251 9.14 4.17 -15.89
CA ILE A 251 10.26 3.75 -15.07
C ILE A 251 10.73 2.34 -15.45
N VAL A 252 9.82 1.37 -15.53
CA VAL A 252 10.19 0.00 -15.93
C VAL A 252 10.79 -0.03 -17.33
N LYS A 253 10.26 0.77 -18.26
CA LYS A 253 10.77 0.88 -19.63
C LYS A 253 12.15 1.52 -19.73
N GLY A 254 12.35 2.64 -19.05
CA GLY A 254 13.51 3.50 -19.26
C GLY A 254 14.64 3.31 -18.26
N TYR A 255 14.35 2.80 -17.08
CA TYR A 255 15.30 2.80 -15.98
C TYR A 255 16.54 1.93 -16.22
N PRO A 256 16.47 0.79 -16.92
CA PRO A 256 17.68 0.06 -17.30
C PRO A 256 18.69 0.92 -18.10
N ILE A 257 18.18 1.78 -18.99
CA ILE A 257 19.03 2.71 -19.76
C ILE A 257 19.57 3.84 -18.86
N VAL A 258 18.75 4.36 -17.95
CA VAL A 258 19.21 5.36 -16.96
C VAL A 258 20.35 4.81 -16.12
N ILE A 259 20.19 3.64 -15.54
CA ILE A 259 21.21 2.98 -14.72
C ILE A 259 22.49 2.76 -15.54
N ARG A 260 22.36 2.22 -16.75
CA ARG A 260 23.51 1.99 -17.64
C ARG A 260 24.34 3.25 -17.87
N ASN A 261 23.70 4.41 -17.99
CA ASN A 261 24.35 5.67 -18.31
C ASN A 261 24.79 6.48 -17.10
N SER A 262 24.13 6.33 -15.95
CA SER A 262 24.36 7.17 -14.77
C SER A 262 24.96 6.43 -13.56
N ASP A 263 24.78 5.14 -13.45
CA ASP A 263 25.22 4.35 -12.29
C ASP A 263 25.73 2.97 -12.71
N ASN A 264 26.75 2.97 -13.54
CA ASN A 264 27.45 1.75 -13.95
C ASN A 264 28.89 1.79 -13.40
N PRO A 265 29.09 1.50 -12.09
CA PRO A 265 30.33 1.78 -11.38
C PRO A 265 31.55 1.05 -11.95
N GLU A 266 31.34 -0.04 -12.67
CA GLU A 266 32.43 -0.86 -13.18
C GLU A 266 32.28 -1.20 -14.67
N GLN A 267 31.41 -0.48 -15.39
CA GLN A 267 31.13 -0.72 -16.81
C GLN A 267 30.77 -2.18 -17.15
N ARG A 268 30.09 -2.85 -16.22
CA ARG A 268 29.73 -4.28 -16.30
C ARG A 268 28.40 -4.57 -17.00
N TRP A 269 27.82 -3.58 -17.65
CA TRP A 269 26.53 -3.70 -18.35
C TRP A 269 26.73 -3.92 -19.84
#